data_b6168bfa9de1132bb9ce5cc755f55f75
#
_entry.id   b6168bfa9de1132bb9ce5cc755f55f75
#
_cell.length_a   1.000
_cell.length_b   1.000
_cell.length_c   1.000
_cell.angle_alpha   90.00
_cell.angle_beta   90.00
_cell.angle_gamma   90.00
#
_symmetry.space_group_name_H-M   'P 1'
#
loop_
_entity.id
_entity.type
_entity.pdbx_description
1 polymer ?
#
loop_
_entity_poly.entity_id
_entity_poly.type
_entity_poly.pdbx_seq_one_letter_code
_entity_poly.pdbx_strand_id
1 'polypeptide(L)'
;RGLGDVYKRQVVLSAMSGTTNSLVEISDYLYKKNPDGANEIINKLAMKYMGHVEELYSTEEYKQKAKELIKSHFEYIRTFTKDLFTLFEEKVVLAQGELISTGMMNLYLNECGVKSVLIPALDYMRTDKNAEPDPVYIKEKLVKLLADNKDADLYITQGYICRNAYGEIDNLQRGGSDYSASLIGAAIGAEEIQIWTDIDGMHNNDPRIVQGTSPVRQLHFEEAC
;
A
#
# COMPACT_ATOMS: atom_id res chain seq x y z
N ARG A 1 -3.13 25.93 -14.14
CA ARG A 1 -1.78 25.85 -14.73
C ARG A 1 -1.60 24.41 -15.16
N GLY A 2 -1.45 24.18 -16.51
CA GLY A 2 -1.11 22.88 -17.02
C GLY A 2 0.18 22.44 -16.36
N LEU A 3 0.19 21.22 -15.83
CA LEU A 3 1.39 20.62 -15.27
C LEU A 3 2.33 20.37 -16.44
N GLY A 4 3.23 21.30 -16.67
CA GLY A 4 4.26 21.18 -17.68
C GLY A 4 5.14 19.96 -17.44
N ASP A 5 5.78 19.52 -18.47
CA ASP A 5 6.53 18.28 -18.74
C ASP A 5 7.55 17.78 -17.70
N VAL A 6 7.56 18.26 -16.45
CA VAL A 6 8.70 18.00 -15.56
C VAL A 6 8.37 17.16 -14.33
N TYR A 7 7.09 17.00 -13.96
CA TYR A 7 6.79 16.34 -12.69
C TYR A 7 6.04 15.01 -12.88
N LYS A 8 6.83 13.96 -12.94
CA LYS A 8 6.30 12.60 -12.84
C LYS A 8 5.77 12.39 -11.44
N ARG A 9 4.49 12.05 -11.34
CA ARG A 9 3.81 11.88 -10.07
C ARG A 9 4.03 10.47 -9.55
N GLN A 10 4.36 10.37 -8.28
CA GLN A 10 4.35 9.13 -7.54
C GLN A 10 3.10 9.07 -6.67
N VAL A 11 2.37 7.97 -6.76
CA VAL A 11 1.18 7.72 -5.96
C VAL A 11 1.44 6.53 -5.06
N VAL A 12 1.41 6.77 -3.76
CA VAL A 12 1.56 5.75 -2.72
C VAL A 12 0.18 5.36 -2.24
N LEU A 13 -0.16 4.09 -2.34
CA LEU A 13 -1.48 3.61 -1.97
C LEU A 13 -1.41 2.66 -0.78
N SER A 14 -2.41 2.80 0.08
CA SER A 14 -2.73 1.85 1.14
C SER A 14 -3.60 0.71 0.61
N ALA A 15 -3.82 -0.30 1.44
CA ALA A 15 -4.86 -1.29 1.22
C ALA A 15 -6.24 -0.61 1.16
N MET A 16 -7.20 -1.23 0.47
CA MET A 16 -8.59 -0.77 0.46
C MET A 16 -9.20 -0.83 1.87
N SER A 17 -10.11 0.11 2.13
CA SER A 17 -10.78 0.23 3.45
C SER A 17 -11.29 -1.12 3.98
N GLY A 18 -10.94 -1.41 5.25
CA GLY A 18 -11.30 -2.63 5.96
C GLY A 18 -10.49 -3.87 5.58
N THR A 19 -9.63 -3.81 4.55
CA THR A 19 -8.81 -4.97 4.14
C THR A 19 -7.80 -5.36 5.21
N THR A 20 -7.07 -4.40 5.75
CA THR A 20 -6.06 -4.66 6.79
C THR A 20 -6.69 -5.36 8.00
N ASN A 21 -7.86 -4.91 8.45
CA ASN A 21 -8.58 -5.55 9.56
C ASN A 21 -8.95 -7.01 9.25
N SER A 22 -9.41 -7.27 8.01
CA SER A 22 -9.72 -8.64 7.60
C SER A 22 -8.46 -9.52 7.52
N LEU A 23 -7.32 -8.97 7.07
CA LEU A 23 -6.06 -9.71 7.02
C LEU A 23 -5.50 -9.99 8.43
N VAL A 24 -5.67 -9.08 9.38
CA VAL A 24 -5.38 -9.32 10.80
C VAL A 24 -6.27 -10.43 11.35
N GLU A 25 -7.57 -10.40 11.09
CA GLU A 25 -8.51 -11.44 11.52
C GLU A 25 -8.15 -12.81 10.92
N ILE A 26 -7.76 -12.87 9.64
CA ILE A 26 -7.24 -14.10 9.02
C ILE A 26 -6.01 -14.60 9.77
N SER A 27 -5.06 -13.72 10.07
CA SER A 27 -3.84 -14.06 10.82
C SER A 27 -4.17 -14.61 12.22
N ASP A 28 -5.13 -14.01 12.92
CA ASP A 28 -5.60 -14.49 14.22
C ASP A 28 -6.17 -15.91 14.16
N TYR A 29 -6.93 -16.24 13.12
CA TYR A 29 -7.42 -17.60 12.91
C TYR A 29 -6.28 -18.58 12.60
N LEU A 30 -5.29 -18.16 11.83
CA LEU A 30 -4.12 -18.97 11.49
C LEU A 30 -3.26 -19.26 12.74
N TYR A 31 -3.03 -18.27 13.59
CA TYR A 31 -2.36 -18.49 14.89
C TYR A 31 -3.10 -19.47 15.80
N LYS A 32 -4.42 -19.44 15.77
CA LYS A 32 -5.30 -20.38 16.52
C LYS A 32 -5.43 -21.74 15.85
N LYS A 33 -4.73 -21.99 14.74
CA LYS A 33 -4.83 -23.21 13.94
C LYS A 33 -6.28 -23.54 13.52
N ASN A 34 -7.03 -22.52 13.17
CA ASN A 34 -8.40 -22.61 12.68
C ASN A 34 -8.46 -22.25 11.18
N PRO A 35 -8.14 -23.20 10.28
CA PRO A 35 -8.15 -22.95 8.85
C PRO A 35 -9.55 -22.66 8.29
N ASP A 36 -10.60 -23.21 8.89
CA ASP A 36 -11.98 -22.99 8.44
C ASP A 36 -12.39 -21.54 8.67
N GLY A 37 -12.14 -21.01 9.88
CA GLY A 37 -12.36 -19.59 10.19
C GLY A 37 -11.55 -18.65 9.29
N ALA A 38 -10.26 -18.95 9.09
CA ALA A 38 -9.43 -18.18 8.16
C ALA A 38 -10.01 -18.19 6.74
N ASN A 39 -10.40 -19.36 6.22
CA ASN A 39 -10.97 -19.48 4.88
C ASN A 39 -12.32 -18.77 4.74
N GLU A 40 -13.13 -18.70 5.80
CA GLU A 40 -14.38 -17.92 5.78
C GLU A 40 -14.11 -16.43 5.54
N ILE A 41 -13.16 -15.85 6.27
CA ILE A 41 -12.80 -14.43 6.11
C ILE A 41 -12.13 -14.18 4.76
N ILE A 42 -11.24 -15.08 4.31
CA ILE A 42 -10.64 -15.02 2.97
C ILE A 42 -11.73 -14.99 1.89
N ASN A 43 -12.75 -15.87 2.00
CA ASN A 43 -13.85 -15.90 1.04
C ASN A 43 -14.65 -14.59 1.04
N LYS A 44 -15.00 -14.06 2.22
CA LYS A 44 -15.72 -12.79 2.34
C LYS A 44 -14.94 -11.65 1.70
N LEU A 45 -13.65 -11.59 2.00
CA LEU A 45 -12.79 -10.54 1.45
C LEU A 45 -12.63 -10.68 -0.06
N ALA A 46 -12.41 -11.88 -0.57
CA ALA A 46 -12.32 -12.16 -2.00
C ALA A 46 -13.61 -11.77 -2.74
N MET A 47 -14.78 -12.10 -2.19
CA MET A 47 -16.07 -11.68 -2.77
C MET A 47 -16.22 -10.16 -2.82
N LYS A 48 -15.82 -9.45 -1.77
CA LYS A 48 -15.80 -7.97 -1.75
C LYS A 48 -14.97 -7.42 -2.89
N TYR A 49 -13.75 -7.93 -3.08
CA TYR A 49 -12.87 -7.50 -4.16
C TYR A 49 -13.42 -7.83 -5.55
N MET A 50 -14.06 -9.00 -5.72
CA MET A 50 -14.73 -9.35 -6.99
C MET A 50 -15.89 -8.40 -7.31
N GLY A 51 -16.65 -7.95 -6.30
CA GLY A 51 -17.65 -6.89 -6.46
C GLY A 51 -17.05 -5.59 -6.98
N HIS A 52 -15.94 -5.15 -6.40
CA HIS A 52 -15.24 -3.95 -6.86
C HIS A 52 -14.68 -4.07 -8.28
N VAL A 53 -14.34 -5.26 -8.75
CA VAL A 53 -13.93 -5.46 -10.16
C VAL A 53 -15.06 -5.12 -11.11
N GLU A 54 -16.28 -5.55 -10.81
CA GLU A 54 -17.44 -5.27 -11.67
C GLU A 54 -17.81 -3.78 -11.71
N GLU A 55 -17.61 -3.07 -10.60
CA GLU A 55 -17.88 -1.63 -10.48
C GLU A 55 -16.80 -0.77 -11.11
N LEU A 56 -15.52 -1.18 -10.98
CA LEU A 56 -14.37 -0.34 -11.34
C LEU A 56 -14.01 -0.42 -12.82
N TYR A 57 -14.04 -1.62 -13.41
CA TYR A 57 -13.57 -1.83 -14.77
C TYR A 57 -14.72 -1.88 -15.78
N SER A 58 -14.51 -1.26 -16.94
CA SER A 58 -15.50 -1.17 -18.00
C SER A 58 -15.37 -2.31 -19.03
N THR A 59 -14.15 -2.82 -19.27
CA THR A 59 -13.86 -3.81 -20.28
C THR A 59 -13.66 -5.20 -19.69
N GLU A 60 -14.09 -6.23 -20.41
CA GLU A 60 -13.90 -7.62 -19.97
C GLU A 60 -12.43 -8.02 -19.87
N GLU A 61 -11.57 -7.45 -20.71
CA GLU A 61 -10.11 -7.69 -20.66
C GLU A 61 -9.53 -7.29 -19.30
N TYR A 62 -9.82 -6.06 -18.85
CA TYR A 62 -9.30 -5.56 -17.57
C TYR A 62 -10.00 -6.17 -16.37
N LYS A 63 -11.29 -6.50 -16.47
CA LYS A 63 -11.98 -7.31 -15.45
C LYS A 63 -11.31 -8.64 -15.26
N GLN A 64 -10.98 -9.34 -16.33
CA GLN A 64 -10.31 -10.65 -16.25
C GLN A 64 -8.92 -10.53 -15.63
N LYS A 65 -8.11 -9.56 -16.06
CA LYS A 65 -6.79 -9.30 -15.46
C LYS A 65 -6.87 -9.01 -13.95
N ALA A 66 -7.86 -8.21 -13.54
CA ALA A 66 -8.06 -7.89 -12.13
C ALA A 66 -8.53 -9.12 -11.32
N LYS A 67 -9.43 -9.94 -11.86
CA LYS A 67 -9.87 -11.20 -11.24
C LYS A 67 -8.71 -12.18 -11.05
N GLU A 68 -7.84 -12.31 -12.05
CA GLU A 68 -6.64 -13.16 -11.96
C GLU A 68 -5.66 -12.65 -10.90
N LEU A 69 -5.41 -11.33 -10.86
CA LEU A 69 -4.60 -10.70 -9.82
C LEU A 69 -5.14 -11.03 -8.42
N ILE A 70 -6.41 -10.74 -8.19
CA ILE A 70 -7.07 -10.96 -6.90
C ILE A 70 -7.00 -12.44 -6.52
N LYS A 71 -7.35 -13.33 -7.45
CA LYS A 71 -7.32 -14.77 -7.23
C LYS A 71 -5.93 -15.24 -6.81
N SER A 72 -4.88 -14.82 -7.50
CA SER A 72 -3.50 -15.24 -7.19
C SER A 72 -3.09 -14.85 -5.77
N HIS A 73 -3.43 -13.65 -5.32
CA HIS A 73 -3.13 -13.18 -3.97
C HIS A 73 -3.91 -13.94 -2.89
N PHE A 74 -5.20 -14.18 -3.10
CA PHE A 74 -5.99 -14.94 -2.13
C PHE A 74 -5.65 -16.44 -2.11
N GLU A 75 -5.28 -17.02 -3.23
CA GLU A 75 -4.74 -18.39 -3.26
C GLU A 75 -3.41 -18.47 -2.51
N TYR A 76 -2.56 -17.46 -2.63
CA TYR A 76 -1.33 -17.38 -1.85
C TYR A 76 -1.60 -17.30 -0.34
N ILE A 77 -2.52 -16.43 0.11
CA ILE A 77 -2.93 -16.40 1.53
C ILE A 77 -3.42 -17.77 2.01
N ARG A 78 -4.18 -18.51 1.18
CA ARG A 78 -4.67 -19.85 1.52
C ARG A 78 -3.58 -20.87 1.75
N THR A 79 -2.39 -20.70 1.16
CA THR A 79 -1.28 -21.64 1.40
C THR A 79 -0.89 -21.69 2.87
N PHE A 80 -0.99 -20.57 3.58
CA PHE A 80 -0.67 -20.49 5.01
C PHE A 80 -1.65 -21.23 5.94
N THR A 81 -2.79 -21.66 5.43
CA THR A 81 -3.74 -22.46 6.24
C THR A 81 -3.25 -23.90 6.52
N LYS A 82 -2.20 -24.33 5.84
CA LYS A 82 -1.67 -25.71 5.90
C LYS A 82 -0.39 -25.85 6.71
N ASP A 83 0.31 -24.74 6.94
CA ASP A 83 1.65 -24.74 7.50
C ASP A 83 1.70 -24.07 8.88
N LEU A 84 2.90 -24.03 9.48
CA LEU A 84 3.15 -23.27 10.68
C LEU A 84 3.05 -21.77 10.36
N PHE A 85 2.25 -21.07 11.14
CA PHE A 85 2.05 -19.62 10.99
C PHE A 85 2.80 -18.86 12.08
N THR A 86 3.69 -17.98 11.69
CA THR A 86 4.54 -17.18 12.58
C THR A 86 4.40 -15.69 12.24
N LEU A 87 5.08 -14.84 12.98
CA LEU A 87 5.14 -13.40 12.70
C LEU A 87 5.64 -13.07 11.28
N PHE A 88 6.49 -13.95 10.72
CA PHE A 88 6.97 -13.77 9.36
C PHE A 88 5.83 -13.93 8.34
N GLU A 89 5.05 -15.01 8.43
CA GLU A 89 3.91 -15.24 7.54
C GLU A 89 2.82 -14.19 7.74
N GLU A 90 2.63 -13.72 8.97
CA GLU A 90 1.69 -12.62 9.24
C GLU A 90 2.04 -11.35 8.45
N LYS A 91 3.31 -10.94 8.46
CA LYS A 91 3.76 -9.78 7.67
C LYS A 91 3.53 -9.96 6.18
N VAL A 92 3.74 -11.17 5.67
CA VAL A 92 3.45 -11.53 4.27
C VAL A 92 1.95 -11.45 3.96
N VAL A 93 1.11 -11.95 4.86
CA VAL A 93 -0.36 -11.87 4.72
C VAL A 93 -0.82 -10.41 4.74
N LEU A 94 -0.36 -9.62 5.69
CA LEU A 94 -0.72 -8.20 5.80
C LEU A 94 -0.31 -7.41 4.55
N ALA A 95 0.84 -7.71 3.95
CA ALA A 95 1.30 -7.05 2.74
C ALA A 95 0.38 -7.25 1.53
N GLN A 96 -0.45 -8.31 1.51
CA GLN A 96 -1.31 -8.58 0.35
C GLN A 96 -2.35 -7.49 0.12
N GLY A 97 -2.75 -6.74 1.15
CA GLY A 97 -3.69 -5.64 1.02
C GLY A 97 -3.20 -4.55 0.06
N GLU A 98 -2.01 -4.05 0.29
CA GLU A 98 -1.36 -3.04 -0.55
C GLU A 98 -0.98 -3.57 -1.93
N LEU A 99 -0.55 -4.83 -2.02
CA LEU A 99 -0.21 -5.46 -3.30
C LEU A 99 -1.43 -5.57 -4.21
N ILE A 100 -2.58 -5.98 -3.68
CA ILE A 100 -3.82 -6.06 -4.45
C ILE A 100 -4.31 -4.66 -4.85
N SER A 101 -4.41 -3.73 -3.90
CA SER A 101 -4.97 -2.40 -4.17
C SER A 101 -4.17 -1.63 -5.22
N THR A 102 -2.84 -1.66 -5.15
CA THR A 102 -1.97 -0.98 -6.12
C THR A 102 -1.99 -1.66 -7.49
N GLY A 103 -2.04 -2.99 -7.52
CA GLY A 103 -2.21 -3.73 -8.77
C GLY A 103 -3.52 -3.40 -9.46
N MET A 104 -4.63 -3.37 -8.72
CA MET A 104 -5.94 -2.97 -9.26
C MET A 104 -5.94 -1.52 -9.78
N MET A 105 -5.38 -0.58 -9.01
CA MET A 105 -5.31 0.82 -9.45
C MET A 105 -4.48 0.96 -10.72
N ASN A 106 -3.35 0.27 -10.82
CA ASN A 106 -2.52 0.31 -12.02
C ASN A 106 -3.27 -0.24 -13.26
N LEU A 107 -4.00 -1.34 -13.10
CA LEU A 107 -4.84 -1.87 -14.18
C LEU A 107 -5.93 -0.89 -14.59
N TYR A 108 -6.61 -0.26 -13.63
CA TYR A 108 -7.65 0.73 -13.89
C TYR A 108 -7.12 1.95 -14.66
N LEU A 109 -6.00 2.51 -14.24
CA LEU A 109 -5.41 3.66 -14.93
C LEU A 109 -4.99 3.32 -16.35
N ASN A 110 -4.44 2.12 -16.57
CA ASN A 110 -4.10 1.66 -17.92
C ASN A 110 -5.36 1.43 -18.77
N GLU A 111 -6.47 0.94 -18.21
CA GLU A 111 -7.77 0.90 -18.91
C GLU A 111 -8.24 2.29 -19.32
N CYS A 112 -8.03 3.30 -18.46
CA CYS A 112 -8.34 4.70 -18.76
C CYS A 112 -7.35 5.37 -19.73
N GLY A 113 -6.36 4.66 -20.25
CA GLY A 113 -5.37 5.20 -21.18
C GLY A 113 -4.24 6.00 -20.54
N VAL A 114 -4.12 5.98 -19.22
CA VAL A 114 -2.99 6.59 -18.50
C VAL A 114 -1.81 5.61 -18.49
N LYS A 115 -0.65 6.04 -18.94
CA LYS A 115 0.58 5.22 -18.89
C LYS A 115 1.10 5.14 -17.46
N SER A 116 0.42 4.39 -16.62
CA SER A 116 0.85 4.14 -15.25
C SER A 116 1.75 2.90 -15.19
N VAL A 117 2.75 2.96 -14.31
CA VAL A 117 3.66 1.85 -14.03
C VAL A 117 3.65 1.57 -12.53
N LEU A 118 3.50 0.30 -12.18
CA LEU A 118 3.64 -0.16 -10.81
C LEU A 118 5.13 -0.35 -10.49
N ILE A 119 5.63 0.39 -9.52
CA ILE A 119 6.97 0.24 -8.95
C ILE A 119 6.82 -0.51 -7.63
N PRO A 120 7.21 -1.80 -7.55
CA PRO A 120 7.00 -2.57 -6.33
C PRO A 120 7.82 -2.02 -5.15
N ALA A 121 7.18 -1.73 -4.03
CA ALA A 121 7.87 -1.24 -2.84
C ALA A 121 8.94 -2.23 -2.35
N LEU A 122 8.71 -3.53 -2.51
CA LEU A 122 9.66 -4.58 -2.15
C LEU A 122 10.98 -4.56 -2.94
N ASP A 123 11.05 -3.79 -4.03
CA ASP A 123 12.26 -3.67 -4.85
C ASP A 123 13.18 -2.53 -4.37
N TYR A 124 12.65 -1.58 -3.59
CA TYR A 124 13.44 -0.42 -3.15
C TYR A 124 13.24 -0.03 -1.70
N MET A 125 12.10 -0.35 -1.07
CA MET A 125 11.84 0.00 0.33
C MET A 125 12.47 -1.03 1.25
N ARG A 126 13.43 -0.59 2.06
CA ARG A 126 14.17 -1.47 2.98
C ARG A 126 14.41 -0.81 4.31
N THR A 127 14.36 -1.61 5.37
CA THR A 127 14.86 -1.23 6.70
C THR A 127 16.22 -1.87 6.99
N ASP A 128 16.97 -1.23 7.88
CA ASP A 128 18.23 -1.73 8.40
C ASP A 128 18.03 -2.79 9.52
N LYS A 129 19.11 -3.19 10.18
CA LYS A 129 19.07 -4.17 11.28
C LYS A 129 18.37 -3.66 12.54
N ASN A 130 18.17 -2.37 12.68
CA ASN A 130 17.46 -1.74 13.79
C ASN A 130 15.97 -1.49 13.45
N ALA A 131 15.49 -2.02 12.31
CA ALA A 131 14.17 -1.79 11.74
C ALA A 131 13.91 -0.32 11.36
N GLU A 132 14.98 0.48 11.17
CA GLU A 132 14.89 1.85 10.67
C GLU A 132 15.01 1.87 9.14
N PRO A 133 14.28 2.76 8.44
CA PRO A 133 14.43 2.89 7.00
C PRO A 133 15.86 3.19 6.58
N ASP A 134 16.32 2.58 5.50
CA ASP A 134 17.64 2.81 4.89
C ASP A 134 17.52 3.87 3.77
N PRO A 135 17.70 5.16 4.07
CA PRO A 135 17.42 6.23 3.10
C PRO A 135 18.36 6.20 1.90
N VAL A 136 19.59 5.73 2.08
CA VAL A 136 20.58 5.65 0.99
C VAL A 136 20.14 4.56 0.00
N TYR A 137 19.85 3.39 0.50
CA TYR A 137 19.38 2.27 -0.32
C TYR A 137 18.06 2.61 -1.05
N ILE A 138 17.09 3.17 -0.31
CA ILE A 138 15.78 3.57 -0.87
C ILE A 138 16.00 4.54 -2.02
N LYS A 139 16.79 5.59 -1.82
CA LYS A 139 17.07 6.59 -2.85
C LYS A 139 17.71 5.98 -4.09
N GLU A 140 18.81 5.24 -3.91
CA GLU A 140 19.54 4.63 -5.03
C GLU A 140 18.66 3.71 -5.86
N LYS A 141 17.90 2.83 -5.21
CA LYS A 141 17.02 1.87 -5.90
C LYS A 141 15.83 2.53 -6.56
N LEU A 142 15.14 3.42 -5.84
CA LEU A 142 13.96 4.10 -6.37
C LEU A 142 14.30 4.99 -7.58
N VAL A 143 15.35 5.79 -7.48
CA VAL A 143 15.77 6.67 -8.61
C VAL A 143 16.10 5.83 -9.85
N LYS A 144 16.77 4.70 -9.68
CA LYS A 144 17.06 3.78 -10.78
C LYS A 144 15.77 3.23 -11.41
N LEU A 145 14.84 2.71 -10.59
CA LEU A 145 13.57 2.15 -11.07
C LEU A 145 12.74 3.20 -11.83
N LEU A 146 12.71 4.45 -11.34
CA LEU A 146 12.04 5.55 -12.03
C LEU A 146 12.71 5.89 -13.37
N ALA A 147 14.04 5.89 -13.41
CA ALA A 147 14.79 6.13 -14.65
C ALA A 147 14.59 5.03 -15.70
N ASP A 148 14.52 3.77 -15.26
CA ASP A 148 14.25 2.62 -16.14
C ASP A 148 12.82 2.67 -16.73
N ASN A 149 11.91 3.40 -16.10
CA ASN A 149 10.51 3.56 -16.52
C ASN A 149 10.17 5.01 -16.92
N LYS A 150 11.11 5.73 -17.47
CA LYS A 150 11.00 7.18 -17.80
C LYS A 150 9.83 7.57 -18.69
N ASP A 151 9.26 6.65 -19.44
CA ASP A 151 8.15 6.91 -20.38
C ASP A 151 6.76 6.80 -19.73
N ALA A 152 6.70 6.49 -18.44
CA ALA A 152 5.44 6.49 -17.68
C ALA A 152 5.00 7.92 -17.35
N ASP A 153 3.68 8.15 -17.35
CA ASP A 153 3.06 9.41 -16.93
C ASP A 153 2.86 9.44 -15.40
N LEU A 154 2.70 8.26 -14.81
CA LEU A 154 2.38 8.08 -13.40
C LEU A 154 3.05 6.82 -12.86
N TYR A 155 3.60 6.91 -11.65
CA TYR A 155 4.13 5.77 -10.93
C TYR A 155 3.25 5.46 -9.73
N ILE A 156 2.88 4.18 -9.58
CA ILE A 156 2.13 3.67 -8.44
C ILE A 156 3.05 2.79 -7.61
N THR A 157 2.96 2.89 -6.32
CA THR A 157 3.70 2.02 -5.40
C THR A 157 2.90 1.74 -4.13
N GLN A 158 3.27 0.68 -3.43
CA GLN A 158 2.69 0.33 -2.16
C GLN A 158 3.23 1.23 -1.05
N GLY A 159 2.33 1.67 -0.17
CA GLY A 159 2.71 2.13 1.15
C GLY A 159 2.89 0.96 2.12
N TYR A 160 3.30 1.23 3.34
CA TYR A 160 3.38 0.32 4.47
C TYR A 160 4.39 -0.83 4.34
N ILE A 161 4.51 -1.51 3.20
CA ILE A 161 5.33 -2.70 3.04
C ILE A 161 6.78 -2.37 2.68
N CYS A 162 7.70 -3.21 3.17
CA CYS A 162 9.13 -3.08 2.90
C CYS A 162 9.82 -4.45 2.96
N ARG A 163 11.12 -4.49 2.73
CA ARG A 163 11.98 -5.60 3.14
C ARG A 163 12.78 -5.23 4.37
N ASN A 164 13.00 -6.19 5.26
CA ASN A 164 13.94 -6.01 6.34
C ASN A 164 15.42 -6.14 5.86
N ALA A 165 16.36 -5.97 6.79
CA ALA A 165 17.79 -6.09 6.48
C ALA A 165 18.22 -7.48 5.93
N TYR A 166 17.42 -8.50 6.14
CA TYR A 166 17.65 -9.87 5.68
C TYR A 166 16.97 -10.19 4.35
N GLY A 167 16.24 -9.21 3.78
CA GLY A 167 15.51 -9.35 2.51
C GLY A 167 14.12 -9.98 2.64
N GLU A 168 13.65 -10.24 3.84
CA GLU A 168 12.32 -10.77 4.12
C GLU A 168 11.26 -9.67 4.02
N ILE A 169 10.02 -10.05 3.67
CA ILE A 169 8.90 -9.11 3.67
C ILE A 169 8.63 -8.65 5.10
N ASP A 170 8.55 -7.34 5.24
CA ASP A 170 8.27 -6.65 6.49
C ASP A 170 7.34 -5.46 6.22
N ASN A 171 6.98 -4.75 7.25
CA ASN A 171 6.18 -3.54 7.15
C ASN A 171 6.77 -2.41 8.01
N LEU A 172 6.59 -1.20 7.54
CA LEU A 172 6.88 0.00 8.30
C LEU A 172 5.83 0.11 9.40
N GLN A 173 6.26 0.24 10.64
CA GLN A 173 5.35 0.22 11.79
C GLN A 173 4.38 1.41 11.78
N ARG A 174 4.44 2.32 12.71
CA ARG A 174 3.50 3.45 12.79
C ARG A 174 3.58 4.39 11.57
N GLY A 175 2.41 4.89 11.16
CA GLY A 175 2.29 5.82 10.03
C GLY A 175 2.27 5.14 8.66
N GLY A 176 2.55 3.85 8.59
CA GLY A 176 2.36 2.98 7.43
C GLY A 176 2.60 3.65 6.08
N SER A 177 1.53 3.92 5.36
CA SER A 177 1.59 4.51 4.01
C SER A 177 2.00 5.97 4.00
N ASP A 178 1.65 6.76 5.02
CA ASP A 178 2.03 8.17 5.13
C ASP A 178 3.54 8.30 5.33
N TYR A 179 4.10 7.41 6.14
CA TYR A 179 5.54 7.33 6.34
C TYR A 179 6.26 6.89 5.05
N SER A 180 5.70 5.90 4.34
CA SER A 180 6.22 5.51 3.03
C SER A 180 6.23 6.69 2.05
N ALA A 181 5.15 7.47 1.98
CA ALA A 181 5.07 8.64 1.10
C ALA A 181 6.13 9.68 1.45
N SER A 182 6.36 9.91 2.75
CA SER A 182 7.38 10.84 3.23
C SER A 182 8.80 10.39 2.86
N LEU A 183 9.12 9.10 3.04
CA LEU A 183 10.41 8.51 2.65
C LEU A 183 10.65 8.58 1.14
N ILE A 184 9.62 8.28 0.35
CA ILE A 184 9.68 8.36 -1.11
C ILE A 184 9.90 9.82 -1.54
N GLY A 185 9.12 10.76 -1.01
CA GLY A 185 9.25 12.17 -1.32
C GLY A 185 10.64 12.70 -1.00
N ALA A 186 11.20 12.34 0.16
CA ALA A 186 12.57 12.69 0.52
C ALA A 186 13.61 12.06 -0.42
N ALA A 187 13.44 10.80 -0.80
CA ALA A 187 14.36 10.08 -1.68
C ALA A 187 14.46 10.70 -3.08
N ILE A 188 13.35 11.18 -3.64
CA ILE A 188 13.30 11.78 -4.98
C ILE A 188 13.45 13.31 -4.97
N GLY A 189 13.51 13.93 -3.80
CA GLY A 189 13.55 15.40 -3.67
C GLY A 189 12.26 16.06 -4.15
N ALA A 190 11.10 15.49 -3.76
CA ALA A 190 9.80 16.01 -4.16
C ALA A 190 9.60 17.46 -3.66
N GLU A 191 9.01 18.30 -4.49
CA GLU A 191 8.66 19.67 -4.10
C GLU A 191 7.51 19.71 -3.09
N GLU A 192 6.61 18.70 -3.17
CA GLU A 192 5.44 18.62 -2.32
C GLU A 192 5.10 17.15 -2.05
N ILE A 193 4.70 16.84 -0.83
CA ILE A 193 4.15 15.56 -0.42
C ILE A 193 2.73 15.81 0.08
N GLN A 194 1.74 15.18 -0.58
CA GLN A 194 0.34 15.30 -0.20
C GLN A 194 -0.12 14.00 0.44
N ILE A 195 -0.67 14.09 1.65
CA ILE A 195 -1.33 12.99 2.35
C ILE A 195 -2.84 13.17 2.24
N TRP A 196 -3.50 12.24 1.57
CA TRP A 196 -4.94 12.27 1.35
C TRP A 196 -5.65 11.33 2.32
N THR A 197 -6.67 11.84 2.97
CA THR A 197 -7.47 11.12 3.97
C THR A 197 -8.94 11.52 3.86
N ASP A 198 -9.81 10.80 4.55
CA ASP A 198 -11.25 11.02 4.60
C ASP A 198 -11.69 12.07 5.64
N ILE A 199 -10.74 12.77 6.25
CA ILE A 199 -10.96 13.91 7.15
C ILE A 199 -10.36 15.18 6.57
N ASP A 200 -10.74 16.33 7.09
CA ASP A 200 -10.33 17.64 6.59
C ASP A 200 -8.92 18.09 7.03
N GLY A 201 -8.09 17.15 7.47
CA GLY A 201 -6.69 17.35 7.81
C GLY A 201 -6.36 17.05 9.26
N MET A 202 -5.17 17.49 9.69
CA MET A 202 -4.74 17.36 11.08
C MET A 202 -5.58 18.30 11.97
N HIS A 203 -6.10 17.76 13.06
CA HIS A 203 -6.84 18.53 14.05
C HIS A 203 -6.02 18.71 15.33
N ASN A 204 -6.37 19.73 16.10
CA ASN A 204 -5.76 19.98 17.43
C ASN A 204 -6.09 18.88 18.46
N ASN A 205 -7.10 18.05 18.20
CA ASN A 205 -7.47 16.84 18.93
C ASN A 205 -8.24 15.88 18.02
N ASP A 206 -8.45 14.64 18.45
CA ASP A 206 -9.25 13.68 17.70
C ASP A 206 -10.74 14.11 17.67
N PRO A 207 -11.30 14.48 16.51
CA PRO A 207 -12.69 14.94 16.40
C PRO A 207 -13.73 13.87 16.76
N ARG A 208 -13.34 12.59 16.79
CA ARG A 208 -14.21 11.48 17.21
C ARG A 208 -14.37 11.40 18.74
N ILE A 209 -13.43 11.99 19.48
CA ILE A 209 -13.38 11.93 20.95
C ILE A 209 -13.73 13.29 21.56
N VAL A 210 -13.23 14.37 20.97
CA VAL A 210 -13.37 15.74 21.50
C VAL A 210 -14.28 16.54 20.58
N GLN A 211 -15.38 17.06 21.14
CA GLN A 211 -16.25 17.97 20.41
C GLN A 211 -15.62 19.36 20.26
N GLY A 212 -15.79 19.98 19.09
CA GLY A 212 -15.29 21.34 18.83
C GLY A 212 -13.81 21.42 18.48
N THR A 213 -13.23 20.35 17.96
CA THR A 213 -11.88 20.38 17.40
C THR A 213 -11.83 21.24 16.15
N SER A 214 -10.67 21.80 15.86
CA SER A 214 -10.43 22.62 14.68
C SER A 214 -9.26 22.07 13.87
N PRO A 215 -9.35 22.07 12.51
CA PRO A 215 -8.24 21.67 11.68
C PRO A 215 -7.09 22.64 11.82
N VAL A 216 -5.89 22.12 11.95
CA VAL A 216 -4.63 22.88 12.01
C VAL A 216 -4.11 23.06 10.58
N ARG A 217 -4.15 24.28 10.09
CA ARG A 217 -3.81 24.57 8.69
C ARG A 217 -2.33 24.70 8.42
N GLN A 218 -1.54 25.01 9.43
CA GLN A 218 -0.11 25.20 9.34
C GLN A 218 0.55 24.88 10.67
N LEU A 219 1.59 24.09 10.63
CA LEU A 219 2.43 23.73 11.77
C LEU A 219 3.90 23.91 11.39
N HIS A 220 4.69 24.43 12.33
CA HIS A 220 6.13 24.28 12.25
C HIS A 220 6.55 22.89 12.72
N PHE A 221 7.75 22.46 12.32
CA PHE A 221 8.24 21.12 12.64
C PHE A 221 8.27 20.85 14.16
N GLU A 222 8.72 21.86 14.94
CA GLU A 222 8.78 21.76 16.41
C GLU A 222 7.39 21.69 17.08
N GLU A 223 6.35 22.19 16.41
CA GLU A 223 4.97 22.11 16.92
C GLU A 223 4.32 20.76 16.59
N ALA A 224 4.85 20.04 15.61
CA ALA A 224 4.32 18.74 15.18
C ALA A 224 4.94 17.57 15.95
N CYS A 225 6.04 17.77 16.68
CA CYS A 225 6.72 16.80 17.53
C CYS A 225 6.19 16.85 18.93
#